data_79d53271c3b9053880861d0be99f3e4c
#
_entry.id   79d53271c3b9053880861d0be99f3e4c
#
_cell.length_a   1.000
_cell.length_b   1.000
_cell.length_c   1.000
_cell.angle_alpha   90.00
_cell.angle_beta   90.00
_cell.angle_gamma   90.00
#
_symmetry.space_group_name_H-M   'P 1'
#
loop_
_entity.id
_entity.type
_entity.pdbx_description
1 polymer ?
#
loop_
_entity_poly.entity_id
_entity_poly.type
_entity_poly.pdbx_seq_one_letter_code
_entity_poly.pdbx_strand_id
1 'polypeptide(L)'
;MASYTDAKSAFGSIPTASSISSIGVQLNIPIFTGYAISSQVTQAVTLEEKARVDLDSARRNAAQGARTAYLGVQSGLSQVRALEAAERSSLMALEANKLGYEVGVRINIDVLNAQQQLYSTRRDLAKARYDTLLAGLKLKAASGALSEADLVEINTLLESQ
;
A
#
# COMPACT_ATOMS: atom_id res chain seq x y z
N MET A 1 -38.34 -29.07 -7.44
CA MET A 1 -37.59 -29.92 -8.38
C MET A 1 -38.58 -30.44 -9.43
N ALA A 2 -38.26 -30.31 -10.70
CA ALA A 2 -38.99 -30.94 -11.77
C ALA A 2 -38.13 -32.06 -12.33
N SER A 3 -38.67 -33.26 -12.39
CA SER A 3 -37.99 -34.42 -12.99
C SER A 3 -38.82 -34.97 -14.15
N TYR A 4 -38.17 -35.21 -15.26
CA TYR A 4 -38.74 -35.85 -16.41
C TYR A 4 -38.04 -37.21 -16.58
N THR A 5 -38.79 -38.29 -16.63
CA THR A 5 -38.28 -39.65 -16.83
C THR A 5 -38.99 -40.31 -17.97
N ASP A 6 -38.29 -40.63 -19.04
CA ASP A 6 -38.76 -41.42 -20.17
C ASP A 6 -38.37 -42.89 -19.96
N ALA A 7 -39.31 -43.76 -19.81
CA ALA A 7 -39.08 -45.17 -19.68
C ALA A 7 -39.75 -45.91 -20.87
N LYS A 8 -38.92 -46.61 -21.65
CA LYS A 8 -39.39 -47.53 -22.70
C LYS A 8 -39.21 -48.95 -22.21
N SER A 9 -40.27 -49.64 -21.95
CA SER A 9 -40.23 -51.07 -21.65
C SER A 9 -41.04 -51.85 -22.70
N ALA A 10 -40.47 -52.93 -23.21
CA ALA A 10 -41.15 -53.83 -24.10
C ALA A 10 -41.53 -55.09 -23.31
N PHE A 11 -42.80 -55.29 -23.09
CA PHE A 11 -43.34 -56.56 -22.57
C PHE A 11 -44.29 -57.15 -23.60
N GLY A 12 -43.88 -58.22 -24.27
CA GLY A 12 -44.60 -58.80 -25.35
C GLY A 12 -44.48 -57.97 -26.67
N SER A 13 -45.34 -58.30 -27.70
CA SER A 13 -45.31 -57.70 -29.04
C SER A 13 -45.88 -56.24 -29.11
N ILE A 14 -46.20 -55.60 -28.04
CA ILE A 14 -46.76 -54.26 -28.00
C ILE A 14 -45.79 -53.30 -27.33
N PRO A 15 -45.15 -52.34 -28.02
CA PRO A 15 -44.34 -51.32 -27.40
C PRO A 15 -45.18 -50.34 -26.63
N THR A 16 -45.01 -50.31 -25.31
CA THR A 16 -45.65 -49.32 -24.43
C THR A 16 -44.66 -48.22 -24.08
N ALA A 17 -44.93 -47.01 -24.50
CA ALA A 17 -44.18 -45.85 -24.09
C ALA A 17 -44.97 -45.08 -23.02
N SER A 18 -44.39 -44.93 -21.84
CA SER A 18 -44.96 -44.10 -20.78
C SER A 18 -44.03 -42.93 -20.49
N SER A 19 -44.54 -41.71 -20.55
CA SER A 19 -43.86 -40.52 -20.11
C SER A 19 -44.48 -40.03 -18.80
N ILE A 20 -43.70 -39.93 -17.75
CA ILE A 20 -44.15 -39.45 -16.45
C ILE A 20 -43.44 -38.11 -16.20
N SER A 21 -44.20 -37.04 -16.08
CA SER A 21 -43.72 -35.75 -15.64
C SER A 21 -44.26 -35.47 -14.22
N SER A 22 -43.38 -35.25 -13.27
CA SER A 22 -43.76 -34.89 -11.89
C SER A 22 -43.23 -33.52 -11.53
N ILE A 23 -44.10 -32.66 -11.01
CA ILE A 23 -43.73 -31.39 -10.40
C ILE A 23 -44.11 -31.47 -8.92
N GLY A 24 -43.12 -31.29 -8.05
CA GLY A 24 -43.32 -31.34 -6.58
C GLY A 24 -42.63 -30.19 -5.87
N VAL A 25 -43.27 -29.70 -4.80
CA VAL A 25 -42.69 -28.78 -3.86
C VAL A 25 -42.44 -29.55 -2.57
N GLN A 26 -41.19 -29.61 -2.13
CA GLN A 26 -40.85 -30.27 -0.85
C GLN A 26 -40.56 -29.21 0.19
N LEU A 27 -41.32 -29.22 1.28
CA LEU A 27 -41.10 -28.41 2.47
C LEU A 27 -40.56 -29.29 3.59
N ASN A 28 -39.33 -29.02 4.05
CA ASN A 28 -38.71 -29.74 5.16
C ASN A 28 -38.59 -28.80 6.35
N ILE A 29 -39.38 -29.04 7.41
CA ILE A 29 -39.38 -28.25 8.66
C ILE A 29 -38.81 -29.12 9.77
N PRO A 30 -37.54 -28.86 10.20
CA PRO A 30 -36.98 -29.58 11.32
C PRO A 30 -37.60 -29.10 12.63
N ILE A 31 -38.28 -29.97 13.37
CA ILE A 31 -38.95 -29.66 14.65
C ILE A 31 -37.94 -29.61 15.78
N PHE A 32 -36.89 -30.41 15.74
CA PHE A 32 -35.82 -30.43 16.73
C PHE A 32 -34.47 -30.76 16.09
N THR A 33 -33.48 -29.89 16.29
CA THR A 33 -32.14 -29.99 15.68
C THR A 33 -31.03 -30.09 16.72
N GLY A 34 -31.34 -30.44 17.95
CA GLY A 34 -30.33 -30.55 19.03
C GLY A 34 -29.54 -29.24 19.25
N TYR A 35 -30.20 -28.09 19.22
CA TYR A 35 -29.60 -26.74 19.32
C TYR A 35 -28.66 -26.33 18.15
N ALA A 36 -28.54 -27.13 17.09
CA ALA A 36 -27.68 -26.82 15.99
C ALA A 36 -28.03 -25.46 15.33
N ILE A 37 -29.31 -25.17 15.13
CA ILE A 37 -29.78 -23.90 14.56
C ILE A 37 -29.41 -22.71 15.49
N SER A 38 -29.63 -22.86 16.80
CA SER A 38 -29.28 -21.84 17.79
C SER A 38 -27.78 -21.55 17.80
N SER A 39 -26.94 -22.60 17.73
CA SER A 39 -25.49 -22.46 17.64
C SER A 39 -25.06 -21.77 16.33
N GLN A 40 -25.70 -22.09 15.20
CA GLN A 40 -25.45 -21.41 13.94
C GLN A 40 -25.81 -19.93 13.96
N VAL A 41 -26.93 -19.57 14.59
CA VAL A 41 -27.33 -18.16 14.78
C VAL A 41 -26.29 -17.42 15.63
N THR A 42 -25.90 -18.01 16.77
CA THR A 42 -24.86 -17.44 17.64
C THR A 42 -23.54 -17.27 16.87
N GLN A 43 -23.13 -18.27 16.09
CA GLN A 43 -21.94 -18.19 15.25
C GLN A 43 -22.06 -17.04 14.21
N ALA A 44 -23.21 -16.91 13.55
CA ALA A 44 -23.42 -15.84 12.56
C ALA A 44 -23.34 -14.45 13.19
N VAL A 45 -23.93 -14.25 14.37
CA VAL A 45 -23.86 -12.99 15.13
C VAL A 45 -22.42 -12.67 15.52
N THR A 46 -21.66 -13.66 16.01
CA THR A 46 -20.26 -13.46 16.38
C THR A 46 -19.38 -13.15 15.17
N LEU A 47 -19.65 -13.76 14.01
CA LEU A 47 -18.96 -13.45 12.77
C LEU A 47 -19.28 -12.04 12.26
N GLU A 48 -20.53 -11.58 12.42
CA GLU A 48 -20.90 -10.19 12.10
C GLU A 48 -20.14 -9.20 13.00
N GLU A 49 -20.11 -9.44 14.30
CA GLU A 49 -19.38 -8.61 15.26
C GLU A 49 -17.88 -8.58 14.93
N LYS A 50 -17.29 -9.73 14.64
CA LYS A 50 -15.90 -9.82 14.17
C LYS A 50 -15.68 -8.97 12.92
N ALA A 51 -16.55 -9.09 11.91
CA ALA A 51 -16.42 -8.32 10.69
C ALA A 51 -16.51 -6.79 10.92
N ARG A 52 -17.33 -6.35 11.86
CA ARG A 52 -17.41 -4.94 12.27
C ARG A 52 -16.12 -4.46 12.94
N VAL A 53 -15.54 -5.26 13.82
CA VAL A 53 -14.25 -4.94 14.47
C VAL A 53 -13.12 -4.93 13.46
N ASP A 54 -13.08 -5.88 12.54
CA ASP A 54 -12.10 -5.94 11.46
C ASP A 54 -12.19 -4.70 10.56
N LEU A 55 -13.40 -4.26 10.19
CA LEU A 55 -13.62 -3.03 9.42
C LEU A 55 -13.12 -1.79 10.17
N ASP A 56 -13.41 -1.68 11.45
CA ASP A 56 -12.96 -0.54 12.26
C ASP A 56 -11.43 -0.53 12.44
N SER A 57 -10.83 -1.70 12.59
CA SER A 57 -9.37 -1.87 12.59
C SER A 57 -8.76 -1.44 11.25
N ALA A 58 -9.33 -1.88 10.12
CA ALA A 58 -8.86 -1.50 8.80
C ALA A 58 -8.94 0.02 8.56
N ARG A 59 -10.02 0.66 8.99
CA ARG A 59 -10.19 2.13 8.91
C ARG A 59 -9.12 2.87 9.72
N ARG A 60 -8.86 2.42 10.96
CA ARG A 60 -7.81 3.02 11.80
C ARG A 60 -6.43 2.84 11.19
N ASN A 61 -6.13 1.66 10.68
CA ASN A 61 -4.85 1.37 10.04
C ASN A 61 -4.64 2.23 8.79
N ALA A 62 -5.65 2.40 7.95
CA ALA A 62 -5.59 3.26 6.78
C ALA A 62 -5.34 4.73 7.17
N ALA A 63 -6.08 5.25 8.16
CA ALA A 63 -5.90 6.60 8.66
C ALA A 63 -4.51 6.81 9.27
N GLN A 64 -4.01 5.83 10.03
CA GLN A 64 -2.66 5.86 10.58
C GLN A 64 -1.59 5.82 9.49
N GLY A 65 -1.75 4.96 8.49
CA GLY A 65 -0.84 4.88 7.34
C GLY A 65 -0.73 6.20 6.58
N ALA A 66 -1.86 6.84 6.29
CA ALA A 66 -1.90 8.13 5.63
C ALA A 66 -1.23 9.25 6.47
N ARG A 67 -1.49 9.29 7.78
CA ARG A 67 -0.85 10.27 8.69
C ARG A 67 0.67 10.07 8.75
N THR A 68 1.13 8.83 8.86
CA THR A 68 2.56 8.50 8.90
C THR A 68 3.25 8.91 7.59
N ALA A 69 2.62 8.61 6.45
CA ALA A 69 3.13 9.01 5.15
C ALA A 69 3.19 10.54 4.98
N TYR A 70 2.16 11.27 5.44
CA TYR A 70 2.15 12.74 5.43
C TYR A 70 3.27 13.35 6.28
N LEU A 71 3.46 12.85 7.50
CA LEU A 71 4.55 13.30 8.37
C LEU A 71 5.92 12.98 7.77
N GLY A 72 6.04 11.85 7.06
CA GLY A 72 7.25 11.49 6.31
C GLY A 72 7.61 12.53 5.24
N VAL A 73 6.63 13.00 4.47
CA VAL A 73 6.83 14.07 3.47
C VAL A 73 7.24 15.38 4.14
N GLN A 74 6.54 15.78 5.19
CA GLN A 74 6.84 17.02 5.90
C GLN A 74 8.25 17.03 6.51
N SER A 75 8.64 15.90 7.13
CA SER A 75 9.98 15.70 7.68
C SER A 75 11.04 15.72 6.57
N GLY A 76 10.79 15.03 5.46
CA GLY A 76 11.69 15.01 4.30
C GLY A 76 11.94 16.40 3.73
N LEU A 77 10.88 17.21 3.53
CA LEU A 77 11.02 18.59 3.08
C LEU A 77 11.83 19.45 4.04
N SER A 78 11.63 19.27 5.34
CA SER A 78 12.42 19.98 6.35
C SER A 78 13.89 19.57 6.32
N GLN A 79 14.17 18.29 6.13
CA GLN A 79 15.51 17.74 6.00
C GLN A 79 16.23 18.27 4.74
N VAL A 80 15.54 18.33 3.59
CA VAL A 80 16.09 18.90 2.35
C VAL A 80 16.50 20.36 2.59
N ARG A 81 15.62 21.19 3.17
CA ARG A 81 15.93 22.60 3.47
C ARG A 81 17.14 22.74 4.41
N ALA A 82 17.24 21.88 5.42
CA ALA A 82 18.38 21.89 6.35
C ALA A 82 19.69 21.52 5.63
N LEU A 83 19.66 20.50 4.76
CA LEU A 83 20.82 20.08 3.99
C LEU A 83 21.21 21.10 2.91
N GLU A 84 20.28 21.83 2.30
CA GLU A 84 20.58 22.96 1.42
C GLU A 84 21.30 24.10 2.15
N ALA A 85 20.90 24.39 3.39
CA ALA A 85 21.61 25.35 4.22
C ALA A 85 23.00 24.83 4.61
N ALA A 86 23.12 23.55 4.95
CA ALA A 86 24.41 22.91 5.27
C ALA A 86 25.35 22.88 4.05
N GLU A 87 24.84 22.64 2.83
CA GLU A 87 25.66 22.71 1.61
C GLU A 87 26.24 24.12 1.40
N ARG A 88 25.40 25.17 1.53
CA ARG A 88 25.89 26.56 1.43
C ARG A 88 26.94 26.86 2.47
N SER A 89 26.75 26.44 3.72
CA SER A 89 27.76 26.65 4.78
C SER A 89 29.05 25.88 4.51
N SER A 90 28.95 24.63 4.03
CA SER A 90 30.11 23.80 3.69
C SER A 90 30.88 24.37 2.50
N LEU A 91 30.19 24.96 1.52
CA LEU A 91 30.82 25.64 0.39
C LEU A 91 31.60 26.88 0.86
N MET A 92 30.97 27.74 1.67
CA MET A 92 31.66 28.91 2.22
C MET A 92 32.86 28.52 3.10
N ALA A 93 32.74 27.44 3.88
CA ALA A 93 33.86 26.92 4.66
C ALA A 93 35.02 26.43 3.79
N LEU A 94 34.72 25.76 2.66
CA LEU A 94 35.73 25.34 1.71
C LEU A 94 36.46 26.54 1.08
N GLU A 95 35.70 27.57 0.64
CA GLU A 95 36.26 28.80 0.07
C GLU A 95 37.16 29.53 1.09
N ALA A 96 36.70 29.66 2.33
CA ALA A 96 37.52 30.26 3.39
C ALA A 96 38.81 29.47 3.69
N ASN A 97 38.76 28.12 3.71
CA ASN A 97 39.95 27.30 3.90
C ASN A 97 40.91 27.37 2.71
N LYS A 98 40.39 27.45 1.47
CA LYS A 98 41.23 27.68 0.26
C LYS A 98 41.97 29.01 0.36
N LEU A 99 41.22 30.08 0.64
CA LEU A 99 41.84 31.41 0.80
C LEU A 99 42.88 31.41 1.96
N GLY A 100 42.56 30.77 3.09
CA GLY A 100 43.51 30.63 4.20
C GLY A 100 44.76 29.83 3.84
N TYR A 101 44.63 28.84 2.97
CA TYR A 101 45.77 28.09 2.42
C TYR A 101 46.64 28.95 1.53
N GLU A 102 46.03 29.72 0.61
CA GLU A 102 46.74 30.63 -0.31
C GLU A 102 47.56 31.70 0.42
N VAL A 103 47.04 32.21 1.54
CA VAL A 103 47.77 33.19 2.37
C VAL A 103 48.68 32.56 3.43
N GLY A 104 48.80 31.22 3.44
CA GLY A 104 49.71 30.48 4.33
C GLY A 104 49.23 30.31 5.80
N VAL A 105 47.97 30.64 6.10
CA VAL A 105 47.38 30.52 7.43
C VAL A 105 46.74 29.14 7.71
N ARG A 106 46.39 28.41 6.66
CA ARG A 106 45.82 27.07 6.71
C ARG A 106 46.71 26.06 6.00
N ILE A 107 46.57 24.79 6.39
CA ILE A 107 47.31 23.68 5.77
C ILE A 107 46.42 22.94 4.79
N ASN A 108 47.01 22.23 3.84
CA ASN A 108 46.30 21.51 2.78
C ASN A 108 45.28 20.51 3.32
N ILE A 109 45.55 19.89 4.47
CA ILE A 109 44.60 18.92 5.07
C ILE A 109 43.28 19.59 5.47
N ASP A 110 43.29 20.87 5.88
CA ASP A 110 42.07 21.61 6.21
C ASP A 110 41.18 21.80 4.97
N VAL A 111 41.79 22.09 3.82
CA VAL A 111 41.12 22.23 2.53
C VAL A 111 40.50 20.88 2.09
N LEU A 112 41.27 19.78 2.21
CA LEU A 112 40.79 18.44 1.91
C LEU A 112 39.62 18.02 2.80
N ASN A 113 39.69 18.28 4.11
CA ASN A 113 38.62 18.01 5.04
C ASN A 113 37.34 18.80 4.71
N ALA A 114 37.49 20.10 4.40
CA ALA A 114 36.35 20.95 3.99
C ALA A 114 35.75 20.47 2.67
N GLN A 115 36.55 20.01 1.72
CA GLN A 115 36.11 19.46 0.46
C GLN A 115 35.36 18.14 0.67
N GLN A 116 35.88 17.25 1.50
CA GLN A 116 35.19 15.98 1.85
C GLN A 116 33.86 16.27 2.53
N GLN A 117 33.79 17.24 3.44
CA GLN A 117 32.54 17.64 4.08
C GLN A 117 31.50 18.15 3.08
N LEU A 118 31.91 19.00 2.12
CA LEU A 118 31.01 19.50 1.06
C LEU A 118 30.46 18.35 0.22
N TYR A 119 31.28 17.42 -0.24
CA TYR A 119 30.82 16.29 -1.05
C TYR A 119 29.93 15.33 -0.26
N SER A 120 30.22 15.11 1.03
CA SER A 120 29.35 14.34 1.90
C SER A 120 27.97 14.99 2.01
N THR A 121 27.93 16.31 2.28
CA THR A 121 26.68 17.07 2.39
C THR A 121 25.89 17.06 1.08
N ARG A 122 26.54 17.19 -0.08
CA ARG A 122 25.91 17.08 -1.40
C ARG A 122 25.29 15.71 -1.64
N ARG A 123 26.01 14.65 -1.31
CA ARG A 123 25.49 13.28 -1.41
C ARG A 123 24.26 13.10 -0.51
N ASP A 124 24.33 13.60 0.73
CA ASP A 124 23.25 13.47 1.69
C ASP A 124 22.03 14.31 1.25
N LEU A 125 22.24 15.48 0.65
CA LEU A 125 21.18 16.30 0.05
C LEU A 125 20.50 15.58 -1.13
N ALA A 126 21.29 15.02 -2.04
CA ALA A 126 20.74 14.25 -3.17
C ALA A 126 19.87 13.09 -2.65
N LYS A 127 20.39 12.33 -1.69
CA LYS A 127 19.65 11.24 -1.07
C LYS A 127 18.34 11.73 -0.42
N ALA A 128 18.37 12.82 0.34
CA ALA A 128 17.20 13.37 1.00
C ALA A 128 16.13 13.83 -0.01
N ARG A 129 16.53 14.38 -1.16
CA ARG A 129 15.60 14.72 -2.27
C ARG A 129 14.90 13.49 -2.81
N TYR A 130 15.64 12.41 -3.11
CA TYR A 130 15.04 11.15 -3.58
C TYR A 130 14.13 10.52 -2.52
N ASP A 131 14.56 10.49 -1.26
CA ASP A 131 13.76 9.95 -0.16
C ASP A 131 12.44 10.73 0.01
N THR A 132 12.47 12.06 -0.20
CA THR A 132 11.27 12.92 -0.14
C THR A 132 10.31 12.65 -1.31
N LEU A 133 10.83 12.45 -2.53
CA LEU A 133 10.01 12.05 -3.68
C LEU A 133 9.33 10.69 -3.44
N LEU A 134 10.08 9.71 -2.92
CA LEU A 134 9.52 8.42 -2.54
C LEU A 134 8.47 8.52 -1.42
N ALA A 135 8.68 9.42 -0.44
CA ALA A 135 7.69 9.67 0.60
C ALA A 135 6.39 10.27 0.00
N GLY A 136 6.50 11.13 -1.00
CA GLY A 136 5.35 11.67 -1.76
C GLY A 136 4.56 10.57 -2.47
N LEU A 137 5.24 9.63 -3.14
CA LEU A 137 4.59 8.46 -3.76
C LEU A 137 3.91 7.56 -2.72
N LYS A 138 4.57 7.31 -1.59
CA LYS A 138 3.98 6.54 -0.47
C LYS A 138 2.72 7.22 0.08
N LEU A 139 2.69 8.55 0.15
CA LEU A 139 1.51 9.28 0.56
C LEU A 139 0.36 9.12 -0.44
N LYS A 140 0.64 9.25 -1.76
CA LYS A 140 -0.36 9.00 -2.82
C LYS A 140 -0.87 7.55 -2.78
N ALA A 141 0.03 6.58 -2.55
CA ALA A 141 -0.35 5.17 -2.38
C ALA A 141 -1.24 4.95 -1.14
N ALA A 142 -0.88 5.54 0.00
CA ALA A 142 -1.65 5.42 1.25
C ALA A 142 -3.04 6.08 1.17
N SER A 143 -3.20 7.11 0.32
CA SER A 143 -4.49 7.76 0.05
C SER A 143 -5.30 7.07 -1.06
N GLY A 144 -4.73 6.08 -1.75
CA GLY A 144 -5.35 5.42 -2.91
C GLY A 144 -5.39 6.28 -4.18
N ALA A 145 -4.65 7.38 -4.21
CA ALA A 145 -4.61 8.32 -5.32
C ALA A 145 -3.41 8.12 -6.26
N LEU A 146 -2.61 7.08 -6.04
CA LEU A 146 -1.45 6.77 -6.88
C LEU A 146 -1.91 6.33 -8.28
N SER A 147 -1.40 7.02 -9.31
CA SER A 147 -1.68 6.74 -10.72
C SER A 147 -0.39 6.49 -11.51
N GLU A 148 -0.50 5.90 -12.69
CA GLU A 148 0.64 5.72 -13.60
C GLU A 148 1.25 7.06 -14.03
N ALA A 149 0.43 8.10 -14.17
CA ALA A 149 0.89 9.45 -14.50
C ALA A 149 1.88 10.00 -13.46
N ASP A 150 1.70 9.68 -12.17
CA ASP A 150 2.60 10.10 -11.09
C ASP A 150 4.00 9.48 -11.22
N LEU A 151 4.07 8.24 -11.72
CA LEU A 151 5.35 7.57 -11.96
C LEU A 151 6.06 8.17 -13.17
N VAL A 152 5.34 8.50 -14.24
CA VAL A 152 5.89 9.18 -15.41
C VAL A 152 6.43 10.56 -15.03
N GLU A 153 5.69 11.35 -14.25
CA GLU A 153 6.13 12.66 -13.77
C GLU A 153 7.45 12.56 -12.99
N ILE A 154 7.58 11.59 -12.09
CA ILE A 154 8.84 11.39 -11.35
C ILE A 154 9.96 10.91 -12.26
N ASN A 155 9.69 10.05 -13.23
CA ASN A 155 10.72 9.59 -14.16
C ASN A 155 11.29 10.76 -14.99
N THR A 156 10.45 11.67 -15.43
CA THR A 156 10.91 12.88 -16.14
C THR A 156 11.78 13.80 -15.27
N LEU A 157 11.48 13.89 -13.96
CA LEU A 157 12.30 14.64 -13.00
C LEU A 157 13.67 13.98 -12.77
N LEU A 158 13.76 12.66 -12.87
CA LEU A 158 15.01 11.91 -12.72
C LEU A 158 15.90 12.00 -13.96
N GLU A 159 15.31 12.05 -15.16
CA GLU A 159 16.03 12.15 -16.43
C GLU A 159 16.59 13.58 -16.69
N SER A 160 16.03 14.59 -16.04
CA SER A 160 16.41 16.00 -16.23
C SER A 160 17.60 16.47 -15.39
N GLN A 161 18.23 15.61 -14.58
CA GLN A 161 19.41 15.89 -13.75
C GLN A 161 20.67 15.20 -14.29
#